data_7db07dd89e623d10186536aa84686f91
#
_entry.id   7db07dd89e623d10186536aa84686f91
#
_cell.length_a   1.000
_cell.length_b   1.000
_cell.length_c   1.000
_cell.angle_alpha   90.00
_cell.angle_beta   90.00
_cell.angle_gamma   90.00
#
_symmetry.space_group_name_H-M   'P 1'
#
loop_
_entity.id
_entity.type
_entity.pdbx_description
1 polymer ?
#
loop_
_entity_poly.entity_id
_entity_poly.type
_entity_poly.pdbx_seq_one_letter_code
_entity_poly.pdbx_strand_id
1 'polypeptide(L)'
;MSALPALAELIRDQGGLLAQMIRPGDPAAGDQCSGADAAPGPAQVAASGPRSAGRRAEYEVLIEAIYEGYLLHYGTPRVLQAGTDADMRLLAGDRLYALGLSRLVALGDLTAVSELADLITISAQAQEAGEAALASAAWDAAARAVGWGPNERHRRAKALAMARNPAALAAMRACGGR
;
A
#
# COMPACT_ATOMS: atom_id res chain seq x y z
N MET A 1 4.98 -16.64 -0.54
CA MET A 1 4.61 -16.61 0.90
C MET A 1 4.07 -15.21 1.17
N SER A 2 2.96 -15.07 1.89
CA SER A 2 2.39 -13.75 2.23
C SER A 2 3.31 -12.98 3.18
N ALA A 3 3.44 -11.66 3.01
CA ALA A 3 4.21 -10.79 3.91
C ALA A 3 3.43 -10.41 5.19
N LEU A 4 2.16 -10.81 5.30
CA LEU A 4 1.30 -10.44 6.44
C LEU A 4 1.83 -10.91 7.79
N PRO A 5 2.36 -12.14 7.95
CA PRO A 5 3.00 -12.55 9.21
C PRO A 5 4.20 -11.69 9.57
N ALA A 6 5.07 -11.38 8.60
CA ALA A 6 6.23 -10.52 8.83
C ALA A 6 5.84 -9.08 9.17
N LEU A 7 4.75 -8.56 8.58
CA LEU A 7 4.18 -7.28 8.97
C LEU A 7 3.67 -7.31 10.42
N ALA A 8 2.99 -8.38 10.83
CA ALA A 8 2.53 -8.52 12.21
C ALA A 8 3.71 -8.55 13.20
N GLU A 9 4.82 -9.22 12.87
CA GLU A 9 6.04 -9.21 13.68
C GLU A 9 6.64 -7.81 13.74
N LEU A 10 6.78 -7.13 12.61
CA LEU A 10 7.27 -5.75 12.56
C LEU A 10 6.45 -4.82 13.46
N ILE A 11 5.13 -4.96 13.46
CA ILE A 11 4.23 -4.18 14.32
C ILE A 11 4.43 -4.53 15.80
N ARG A 12 4.60 -5.83 16.15
CA ARG A 12 4.89 -6.26 17.54
C ARG A 12 6.19 -5.66 18.06
N ASP A 13 7.22 -5.65 17.22
CA ASP A 13 8.54 -5.09 17.58
C ASP A 13 8.48 -3.57 17.82
N GLN A 14 7.59 -2.86 17.14
CA GLN A 14 7.34 -1.43 17.41
C GLN A 14 6.64 -1.19 18.75
N GLY A 15 5.92 -2.19 19.27
CA GLY A 15 5.16 -2.09 20.51
C GLY A 15 4.02 -1.07 20.45
N GLY A 16 3.58 -0.65 21.64
CA GLY A 16 2.56 0.38 21.79
C GLY A 16 1.17 -0.07 21.33
N LEU A 17 0.35 0.88 20.91
CA LEU A 17 -1.05 0.66 20.58
C LEU A 17 -1.24 -0.29 19.39
N LEU A 18 -0.43 -0.13 18.32
CA LEU A 18 -0.55 -0.99 17.13
C LEU A 18 -0.37 -2.48 17.46
N ALA A 19 0.59 -2.80 18.35
CA ALA A 19 0.83 -4.18 18.77
C ALA A 19 -0.38 -4.80 19.49
N GLN A 20 -1.15 -3.97 20.23
CA GLN A 20 -2.38 -4.42 20.91
C GLN A 20 -3.55 -4.61 19.94
N MET A 21 -3.50 -3.98 18.77
CA MET A 21 -4.53 -4.08 17.74
C MET A 21 -4.32 -5.26 16.79
N ILE A 22 -3.23 -6.02 16.92
CA ILE A 22 -2.98 -7.18 16.05
C ILE A 22 -4.11 -8.21 16.27
N ARG A 23 -4.69 -8.67 15.16
CA ARG A 23 -5.75 -9.68 15.16
C ARG A 23 -5.25 -10.97 15.81
N PRO A 24 -5.99 -11.56 16.78
CA PRO A 24 -5.64 -12.87 17.33
C PRO A 24 -5.78 -13.95 16.25
N GLY A 25 -4.78 -14.81 16.13
CA GLY A 25 -4.73 -15.87 15.12
C GLY A 25 -3.62 -15.67 14.10
N ASP A 26 -3.54 -16.55 13.12
CA ASP A 26 -2.58 -16.45 12.04
C ASP A 26 -3.06 -15.38 11.02
N PRO A 27 -2.34 -14.27 10.84
CA PRO A 27 -2.71 -13.27 9.83
C PRO A 27 -2.69 -13.84 8.40
N ALA A 28 -2.00 -14.96 8.16
CA ALA A 28 -2.06 -15.67 6.88
C ALA A 28 -3.39 -16.42 6.68
N ALA A 29 -4.15 -16.71 7.75
CA ALA A 29 -5.44 -17.39 7.63
C ALA A 29 -6.53 -16.55 6.95
N GLY A 30 -6.41 -15.20 7.02
CA GLY A 30 -7.29 -14.27 6.31
C GLY A 30 -7.07 -14.21 4.80
N ASP A 31 -5.90 -14.65 4.34
CA ASP A 31 -5.50 -14.65 2.92
C ASP A 31 -5.88 -15.97 2.20
N GLN A 32 -6.39 -16.96 2.93
CA GLN A 32 -6.77 -18.27 2.38
C GLN A 32 -8.00 -18.24 1.46
N CYS A 33 -8.70 -17.10 1.36
CA CYS A 33 -9.73 -16.90 0.33
C CYS A 33 -9.14 -16.52 -1.04
N SER A 34 -7.84 -16.24 -1.12
CA SER A 34 -7.13 -16.03 -2.37
C SER A 34 -6.58 -17.40 -2.82
N GLY A 35 -7.34 -18.11 -3.65
CA GLY A 35 -6.87 -19.34 -4.30
C GLY A 35 -5.54 -19.11 -5.01
N ALA A 36 -4.82 -20.16 -5.36
CA ALA A 36 -3.52 -20.13 -6.05
C ALA A 36 -3.49 -19.29 -7.35
N ASP A 37 -4.65 -18.88 -7.86
CA ASP A 37 -4.87 -18.07 -9.06
C ASP A 37 -5.19 -16.58 -8.77
N ALA A 38 -5.12 -16.12 -7.51
CA ALA A 38 -5.38 -14.70 -7.22
C ALA A 38 -4.25 -13.83 -7.78
N ALA A 39 -4.62 -12.73 -8.44
CA ALA A 39 -3.64 -11.76 -8.95
C ALA A 39 -2.78 -11.22 -7.80
N PRO A 40 -1.46 -11.01 -8.03
CA PRO A 40 -0.56 -10.51 -7.00
C PRO A 40 -1.02 -9.14 -6.49
N GLY A 41 -0.98 -8.95 -5.16
CA GLY A 41 -1.29 -7.69 -4.52
C GLY A 41 -0.23 -6.60 -4.80
N PRO A 42 -0.52 -5.32 -4.47
CA PRO A 42 0.38 -4.21 -4.75
C PRO A 42 1.80 -4.39 -4.18
N ALA A 43 1.92 -4.93 -2.97
CA ALA A 43 3.21 -5.17 -2.32
C ALA A 43 4.03 -6.24 -3.06
N GLN A 44 3.40 -7.33 -3.47
CA GLN A 44 4.04 -8.39 -4.26
C GLN A 44 4.49 -7.86 -5.63
N VAL A 45 3.66 -7.06 -6.30
CA VAL A 45 4.02 -6.42 -7.56
C VAL A 45 5.26 -5.55 -7.36
N ALA A 46 5.25 -4.62 -6.43
CA ALA A 46 6.39 -3.73 -6.18
C ALA A 46 7.67 -4.49 -5.81
N ALA A 47 7.56 -5.52 -4.98
CA ALA A 47 8.68 -6.36 -4.58
C ALA A 47 9.24 -7.24 -5.70
N SER A 48 8.48 -7.50 -6.77
CA SER A 48 8.93 -8.32 -7.90
C SER A 48 9.79 -7.56 -8.91
N GLY A 49 9.86 -6.23 -8.81
CA GLY A 49 10.61 -5.39 -9.73
C GLY A 49 12.13 -5.41 -9.53
N PRO A 50 12.90 -4.99 -10.55
CA PRO A 50 14.37 -4.99 -10.48
C PRO A 50 14.92 -4.04 -9.41
N ARG A 51 14.23 -2.96 -9.05
CA ARG A 51 14.68 -2.01 -8.02
C ARG A 51 14.69 -2.61 -6.61
N SER A 52 13.82 -3.56 -6.35
CA SER A 52 13.69 -4.27 -5.06
C SER A 52 14.41 -5.62 -5.03
N ALA A 53 15.09 -6.03 -6.11
CA ALA A 53 15.63 -7.39 -6.30
C ALA A 53 16.51 -7.88 -5.14
N GLY A 54 17.36 -7.02 -4.55
CA GLY A 54 18.22 -7.37 -3.43
C GLY A 54 17.56 -7.34 -2.05
N ARG A 55 16.33 -6.81 -1.94
CA ARG A 55 15.60 -6.57 -0.69
C ARG A 55 14.11 -6.87 -0.81
N ARG A 56 13.76 -7.85 -1.64
CA ARG A 56 12.37 -8.15 -2.02
C ARG A 56 11.44 -8.32 -0.81
N ALA A 57 11.82 -9.16 0.15
CA ALA A 57 11.00 -9.41 1.34
C ALA A 57 10.80 -8.14 2.18
N GLU A 58 11.83 -7.31 2.30
CA GLU A 58 11.75 -6.04 3.02
C GLU A 58 10.80 -5.06 2.33
N TYR A 59 10.92 -4.87 1.00
CA TYR A 59 9.99 -4.03 0.24
C TYR A 59 8.55 -4.53 0.35
N GLU A 60 8.33 -5.85 0.26
CA GLU A 60 6.99 -6.43 0.35
C GLU A 60 6.34 -6.08 1.69
N VAL A 61 7.05 -6.26 2.82
CA VAL A 61 6.56 -5.93 4.15
C VAL A 61 6.27 -4.43 4.31
N LEU A 62 7.16 -3.55 3.82
CA LEU A 62 6.99 -2.11 3.96
C LEU A 62 5.81 -1.57 3.14
N ILE A 63 5.61 -2.09 1.94
CA ILE A 63 4.47 -1.70 1.11
C ILE A 63 3.17 -2.30 1.65
N GLU A 64 3.22 -3.53 2.22
CA GLU A 64 2.07 -4.09 2.95
C GLU A 64 1.70 -3.24 4.17
N ALA A 65 2.68 -2.67 4.89
CA ALA A 65 2.37 -1.75 5.99
C ALA A 65 1.58 -0.53 5.52
N ILE A 66 2.01 0.08 4.41
CA ILE A 66 1.30 1.23 3.83
C ILE A 66 -0.07 0.82 3.29
N TYR A 67 -0.18 -0.36 2.67
CA TYR A 67 -1.45 -0.87 2.17
C TYR A 67 -2.43 -1.22 3.30
N GLU A 68 -1.96 -1.81 4.39
CA GLU A 68 -2.77 -2.04 5.59
C GLU A 68 -3.24 -0.72 6.21
N GLY A 69 -2.41 0.33 6.20
CA GLY A 69 -2.79 1.69 6.56
C GLY A 69 -3.96 2.20 5.69
N TYR A 70 -3.86 2.03 4.38
CA TYR A 70 -4.96 2.37 3.46
C TYR A 70 -6.24 1.59 3.77
N LEU A 71 -6.14 0.30 4.08
CA LEU A 71 -7.31 -0.51 4.42
C LEU A 71 -7.94 -0.11 5.76
N LEU A 72 -7.17 0.40 6.71
CA LEU A 72 -7.71 0.98 7.94
C LEU A 72 -8.55 2.24 7.66
N HIS A 73 -8.12 3.07 6.71
CA HIS A 73 -8.86 4.28 6.34
C HIS A 73 -10.11 3.97 5.51
N TYR A 74 -10.00 3.10 4.50
CA TYR A 74 -10.99 3.00 3.42
C TYR A 74 -11.52 1.60 3.16
N GLY A 75 -11.02 0.58 3.84
CA GLY A 75 -11.35 -0.81 3.54
C GLY A 75 -11.49 -1.69 4.77
N THR A 76 -11.11 -2.95 4.59
CA THR A 76 -11.07 -3.98 5.64
C THR A 76 -9.63 -4.37 5.90
N PRO A 77 -9.06 -4.03 7.06
CA PRO A 77 -7.70 -4.40 7.42
C PRO A 77 -7.57 -5.92 7.61
N ARG A 78 -6.38 -6.45 7.31
CA ARG A 78 -6.09 -7.89 7.30
C ARG A 78 -5.28 -8.33 8.52
N VAL A 79 -4.38 -7.46 8.99
CA VAL A 79 -3.47 -7.72 10.12
C VAL A 79 -4.00 -7.13 11.42
N LEU A 80 -4.55 -5.91 11.35
CA LEU A 80 -5.07 -5.22 12.52
C LEU A 80 -6.58 -5.41 12.68
N GLN A 81 -7.04 -5.41 13.93
CA GLN A 81 -8.48 -5.35 14.21
C GLN A 81 -8.97 -3.93 13.93
N ALA A 82 -9.95 -3.82 13.04
CA ALA A 82 -10.71 -2.60 12.91
C ALA A 82 -11.69 -2.55 14.11
N GLY A 83 -11.27 -1.94 15.21
CA GLY A 83 -12.19 -1.64 16.31
C GLY A 83 -13.37 -0.78 15.83
N THR A 84 -14.37 -0.60 16.66
CA THR A 84 -15.53 0.28 16.38
C THR A 84 -15.19 1.77 16.46
N ASP A 85 -14.04 2.12 17.02
CA ASP A 85 -13.56 3.48 17.17
C ASP A 85 -12.91 3.96 15.86
N ALA A 86 -13.57 4.91 15.18
CA ALA A 86 -13.12 5.47 13.92
C ALA A 86 -11.82 6.27 14.06
N ASP A 87 -11.65 7.03 15.15
CA ASP A 87 -10.47 7.84 15.39
C ASP A 87 -9.24 6.94 15.59
N MET A 88 -9.43 5.85 16.33
CA MET A 88 -8.38 4.86 16.55
C MET A 88 -7.94 4.19 15.23
N ARG A 89 -8.89 3.91 14.33
CA ARG A 89 -8.57 3.36 12.99
C ARG A 89 -7.74 4.33 12.17
N LEU A 90 -8.12 5.62 12.18
CA LEU A 90 -7.38 6.67 11.46
C LEU A 90 -5.96 6.81 12.00
N LEU A 91 -5.80 6.93 13.33
CA LEU A 91 -4.49 7.02 13.97
C LEU A 91 -3.60 5.80 13.67
N ALA A 92 -4.18 4.60 13.69
CA ALA A 92 -3.45 3.38 13.37
C ALA A 92 -3.02 3.36 11.89
N GLY A 93 -3.88 3.80 10.97
CA GLY A 93 -3.57 3.92 9.55
C GLY A 93 -2.44 4.91 9.29
N ASP A 94 -2.50 6.10 9.88
CA ASP A 94 -1.44 7.12 9.79
C ASP A 94 -0.11 6.60 10.34
N ARG A 95 -0.16 5.85 11.46
CA ARG A 95 1.07 5.26 12.03
C ARG A 95 1.69 4.23 11.10
N LEU A 96 0.90 3.43 10.39
CA LEU A 96 1.40 2.47 9.40
C LEU A 96 1.96 3.17 8.16
N TYR A 97 1.35 4.24 7.68
CA TYR A 97 1.93 5.08 6.62
C TYR A 97 3.31 5.61 7.04
N ALA A 98 3.40 6.20 8.23
CA ALA A 98 4.65 6.73 8.76
C ALA A 98 5.71 5.64 8.92
N LEU A 99 5.34 4.45 9.42
CA LEU A 99 6.24 3.31 9.59
C LEU A 99 6.82 2.85 8.24
N GLY A 100 5.98 2.61 7.23
CA GLY A 100 6.44 2.17 5.92
C GLY A 100 7.34 3.21 5.24
N LEU A 101 6.91 4.48 5.22
CA LEU A 101 7.69 5.56 4.60
C LEU A 101 9.03 5.80 5.31
N SER A 102 9.06 5.84 6.65
CA SER A 102 10.30 6.06 7.40
C SER A 102 11.33 4.95 7.17
N ARG A 103 10.86 3.70 7.04
CA ARG A 103 11.74 2.56 6.73
C ARG A 103 12.29 2.64 5.30
N LEU A 104 11.48 3.06 4.32
CA LEU A 104 11.96 3.30 2.95
C LEU A 104 12.98 4.44 2.90
N VAL A 105 12.81 5.49 3.71
CA VAL A 105 13.85 6.54 3.89
C VAL A 105 15.15 5.94 4.43
N ALA A 106 15.07 5.07 5.44
CA ALA A 106 16.24 4.39 6.01
C ALA A 106 16.95 3.47 4.99
N LEU A 107 16.21 2.91 4.03
CA LEU A 107 16.76 2.17 2.90
C LEU A 107 17.41 3.07 1.82
N GLY A 108 17.22 4.38 1.89
CA GLY A 108 17.70 5.36 0.93
C GLY A 108 16.85 5.44 -0.35
N ASP A 109 15.69 4.78 -0.44
CA ASP A 109 14.84 4.83 -1.64
C ASP A 109 13.83 5.99 -1.57
N LEU A 110 14.33 7.21 -1.75
CA LEU A 110 13.50 8.42 -1.78
C LEU A 110 12.54 8.44 -2.98
N THR A 111 12.84 7.70 -4.05
CA THR A 111 11.93 7.54 -5.17
C THR A 111 10.67 6.78 -4.76
N ALA A 112 10.82 5.65 -4.08
CA ALA A 112 9.67 4.89 -3.55
C ALA A 112 8.87 5.72 -2.53
N VAL A 113 9.56 6.47 -1.66
CA VAL A 113 8.91 7.38 -0.70
C VAL A 113 8.03 8.41 -1.43
N SER A 114 8.57 9.07 -2.47
CA SER A 114 7.81 10.05 -3.26
C SER A 114 6.60 9.42 -3.96
N GLU A 115 6.79 8.25 -4.57
CA GLU A 115 5.71 7.55 -5.28
C GLU A 115 4.56 7.15 -4.33
N LEU A 116 4.90 6.66 -3.13
CA LEU A 116 3.91 6.23 -2.15
C LEU A 116 3.23 7.41 -1.43
N ALA A 117 3.94 8.52 -1.21
CA ALA A 117 3.33 9.75 -0.70
C ALA A 117 2.29 10.34 -1.68
N ASP A 118 2.65 10.37 -2.97
CA ASP A 118 1.71 10.78 -4.04
C ASP A 118 0.51 9.82 -4.13
N LEU A 119 0.75 8.50 -4.01
CA LEU A 119 -0.30 7.49 -3.99
C LEU A 119 -1.28 7.70 -2.82
N ILE A 120 -0.78 7.94 -1.61
CA ILE A 120 -1.62 8.22 -0.43
C ILE A 120 -2.53 9.41 -0.72
N THR A 121 -1.96 10.49 -1.27
CA THR A 121 -2.71 11.70 -1.64
C THR A 121 -3.79 11.40 -2.69
N ILE A 122 -3.44 10.73 -3.78
CA ILE A 122 -4.37 10.39 -4.87
C ILE A 122 -5.47 9.46 -4.36
N SER A 123 -5.12 8.45 -3.55
CA SER A 123 -6.09 7.51 -2.99
C SER A 123 -7.09 8.21 -2.07
N ALA A 124 -6.63 9.14 -1.22
CA ALA A 124 -7.50 9.92 -0.34
C ALA A 124 -8.48 10.77 -1.15
N GLN A 125 -7.99 11.49 -2.17
CA GLN A 125 -8.83 12.30 -3.06
C GLN A 125 -9.86 11.45 -3.83
N ALA A 126 -9.44 10.28 -4.32
CA ALA A 126 -10.32 9.37 -5.04
C ALA A 126 -11.43 8.78 -4.14
N GLN A 127 -11.09 8.43 -2.91
CA GLN A 127 -12.06 7.91 -1.93
C GLN A 127 -13.06 9.00 -1.51
N GLU A 128 -12.57 10.22 -1.26
CA GLU A 128 -13.44 11.38 -0.98
C GLU A 128 -14.45 11.62 -2.11
N ALA A 129 -14.03 11.47 -3.36
CA ALA A 129 -14.87 11.64 -4.55
C ALA A 129 -15.76 10.41 -4.87
N GLY A 130 -15.65 9.31 -4.11
CA GLY A 130 -16.36 8.05 -4.41
C GLY A 130 -15.79 7.28 -5.60
N GLU A 131 -14.57 7.60 -6.04
CA GLU A 131 -13.89 7.02 -7.21
C GLU A 131 -12.98 5.83 -6.79
N ALA A 132 -13.53 4.81 -6.14
CA ALA A 132 -12.76 3.65 -5.67
C ALA A 132 -11.97 2.94 -6.79
N ALA A 133 -12.47 2.97 -8.02
CA ALA A 133 -11.77 2.42 -9.18
C ALA A 133 -10.48 3.19 -9.50
N LEU A 134 -10.46 4.51 -9.30
CA LEU A 134 -9.25 5.34 -9.46
C LEU A 134 -8.25 5.03 -8.35
N ALA A 135 -8.70 4.90 -7.11
CA ALA A 135 -7.83 4.50 -6.00
C ALA A 135 -7.15 3.15 -6.26
N SER A 136 -7.90 2.14 -6.71
CA SER A 136 -7.34 0.82 -7.07
C SER A 136 -6.33 0.92 -8.21
N ALA A 137 -6.65 1.67 -9.28
CA ALA A 137 -5.73 1.85 -10.40
C ALA A 137 -4.45 2.62 -10.01
N ALA A 138 -4.55 3.56 -9.07
CA ALA A 138 -3.41 4.28 -8.53
C ALA A 138 -2.48 3.35 -7.74
N TRP A 139 -3.03 2.41 -6.94
CA TRP A 139 -2.25 1.39 -6.24
C TRP A 139 -1.48 0.50 -7.21
N ASP A 140 -2.13 -0.01 -8.26
CA ASP A 140 -1.48 -0.84 -9.28
C ASP A 140 -0.34 -0.09 -10.00
N ALA A 141 -0.59 1.18 -10.37
CA ALA A 141 0.39 2.02 -11.05
C ALA A 141 1.59 2.36 -10.16
N ALA A 142 1.34 2.71 -8.88
CA ALA A 142 2.39 3.04 -7.92
C ALA A 142 3.24 1.80 -7.57
N ALA A 143 2.63 0.64 -7.39
CA ALA A 143 3.36 -0.61 -7.17
C ALA A 143 4.37 -0.90 -8.29
N ARG A 144 3.96 -0.70 -9.55
CA ARG A 144 4.89 -0.82 -10.68
C ARG A 144 5.96 0.27 -10.68
N ALA A 145 5.60 1.51 -10.36
CA ALA A 145 6.57 2.60 -10.31
C ALA A 145 7.63 2.37 -9.21
N VAL A 146 7.25 1.82 -8.07
CA VAL A 146 8.19 1.45 -7.01
C VAL A 146 9.14 0.34 -7.50
N GLY A 147 8.61 -0.73 -8.09
CA GLY A 147 9.41 -1.89 -8.49
C GLY A 147 10.29 -1.65 -9.72
N TRP A 148 9.82 -0.89 -10.70
CA TRP A 148 10.51 -0.67 -12.00
C TRP A 148 11.02 0.75 -12.21
N GLY A 149 10.64 1.68 -11.37
CA GLY A 149 10.90 3.11 -11.53
C GLY A 149 9.77 3.84 -12.26
N PRO A 150 9.49 5.09 -11.87
CA PRO A 150 8.50 5.93 -12.53
C PRO A 150 9.00 6.34 -13.92
N ASN A 151 8.17 6.17 -14.94
CA ASN A 151 8.40 6.66 -16.29
C ASN A 151 7.54 7.89 -16.59
N GLU A 152 7.71 8.51 -17.78
CA GLU A 152 7.00 9.72 -18.17
C GLU A 152 5.47 9.52 -18.22
N ARG A 153 5.03 8.33 -18.71
CA ARG A 153 3.60 7.96 -18.73
C ARG A 153 3.02 7.97 -17.31
N HIS A 154 3.73 7.39 -16.35
CA HIS A 154 3.31 7.34 -14.95
C HIS A 154 3.26 8.73 -14.31
N ARG A 155 4.29 9.57 -14.54
CA ARG A 155 4.29 10.97 -14.07
C ARG A 155 3.10 11.76 -14.59
N ARG A 156 2.78 11.59 -15.88
CA ARG A 156 1.61 12.23 -16.51
C ARG A 156 0.29 11.71 -15.91
N ALA A 157 0.17 10.41 -15.66
CA ALA A 157 -1.02 9.84 -15.03
C ALA A 157 -1.22 10.38 -13.62
N LYS A 158 -0.15 10.51 -12.80
CA LYS A 158 -0.22 11.14 -11.49
C LYS A 158 -0.67 12.60 -11.56
N ALA A 159 -0.12 13.38 -12.49
CA ALA A 159 -0.51 14.77 -12.66
C ALA A 159 -2.01 14.92 -13.01
N LEU A 160 -2.53 14.04 -13.86
CA LEU A 160 -3.98 14.00 -14.17
C LEU A 160 -4.81 13.66 -12.93
N ALA A 161 -4.39 12.67 -12.13
CA ALA A 161 -5.11 12.27 -10.94
C ALA A 161 -5.11 13.38 -9.87
N MET A 162 -3.98 13.99 -9.61
CA MET A 162 -3.87 15.13 -8.67
C MET A 162 -4.70 16.35 -9.10
N ALA A 163 -4.83 16.56 -10.43
CA ALA A 163 -5.68 17.60 -10.99
C ALA A 163 -7.18 17.22 -11.05
N ARG A 164 -7.56 16.03 -10.53
CA ARG A 164 -8.94 15.49 -10.59
C ARG A 164 -9.50 15.47 -12.04
N ASN A 165 -8.62 15.16 -13.00
CA ASN A 165 -8.99 15.13 -14.43
C ASN A 165 -9.76 13.83 -14.74
N PRO A 166 -10.87 13.87 -15.49
CA PRO A 166 -11.66 12.69 -15.86
C PRO A 166 -10.86 11.59 -16.58
N ALA A 167 -9.74 11.95 -17.25
CA ALA A 167 -8.87 10.97 -17.91
C ALA A 167 -7.94 10.19 -16.96
N ALA A 168 -7.90 10.55 -15.67
CA ALA A 168 -7.00 9.98 -14.68
C ALA A 168 -7.13 8.45 -14.55
N LEU A 169 -8.36 7.93 -14.47
CA LEU A 169 -8.61 6.50 -14.33
C LEU A 169 -8.02 5.70 -15.50
N ALA A 170 -8.27 6.14 -16.74
CA ALA A 170 -7.74 5.47 -17.92
C ALA A 170 -6.20 5.53 -17.97
N ALA A 171 -5.62 6.69 -17.62
CA ALA A 171 -4.17 6.89 -17.57
C ALA A 171 -3.51 6.00 -16.50
N MET A 172 -4.09 5.90 -15.30
CA MET A 172 -3.58 5.05 -14.22
C MET A 172 -3.66 3.56 -14.58
N ARG A 173 -4.80 3.08 -15.11
CA ARG A 173 -4.93 1.70 -15.59
C ARG A 173 -3.86 1.34 -16.61
N ALA A 174 -3.57 2.24 -17.55
CA ALA A 174 -2.54 2.02 -18.56
C ALA A 174 -1.11 1.91 -17.96
N CYS A 175 -0.88 2.42 -16.74
CA CYS A 175 0.39 2.29 -16.01
C CYS A 175 0.44 1.03 -15.15
N GLY A 176 -0.69 0.56 -14.63
CA GLY A 176 -0.78 -0.63 -13.77
C GLY A 176 -0.58 -1.97 -14.49
N GLY A 177 -0.68 -2.01 -15.83
CA GLY A 177 -0.40 -3.21 -16.62
C GLY A 177 -1.52 -4.26 -16.61
N ARG A 178 -2.76 -3.85 -16.37
CA ARG A 178 -3.97 -4.69 -16.54
C ARG A 178 -4.72 -4.31 -17.80
#